data_8da46c5a99693fbe84b2562a5ac95abb
#
_entry.id   8da46c5a99693fbe84b2562a5ac95abb
#
_cell.length_a   1.000
_cell.length_b   1.000
_cell.length_c   1.000
_cell.angle_alpha   90.00
_cell.angle_beta   90.00
_cell.angle_gamma   90.00
#
_symmetry.space_group_name_H-M   'P 1'
#
loop_
_entity.id
_entity.type
_entity.pdbx_description
1 polymer ?
#
loop_
_entity_poly.entity_id
_entity_poly.type
_entity_poly.pdbx_seq_one_letter_code
_entity_poly.pdbx_strand_id
1 'polypeptide(L)'
;MIKLYQMMVKFMININKYLKEKFNYNYTGDKQDFYNQDFIEFEGNGKDALFWLIDGNDRYLFKKIDNYEFNIWGELLAMEFAKEVGFDCANYEFAKFEDMFGFVTKSFVNNNESLINFTEVMQRSINDKCSKKIMDKVTDIESNPKNINNRDIKVKSGLNNYLDICEIINSSDKLSREEKITIKKNLINLLCFDLITMQGDRHPDNFGLIKNNSNYKFSPIFDNSSSFGLGYPYMEWRCSEYRSDFLNSKYYTVDELKKYYNFKLAFSYNDNKHVIDCLDSIIAGDNLEILSTLEKMCDILSVDFLENTIANLEKKLNFKMNDNLKFYIINMYEHNLNYIKMKLNEKDMKNNYGESKNNRKL
;
A
#
# COMPACT_ATOMS: atom_id res chain seq x y z
N MET A 1 -1.36 -21.79 -18.34
CA MET A 1 -2.55 -20.92 -18.27
C MET A 1 -3.87 -21.66 -18.12
N ILE A 2 -4.30 -22.52 -19.05
CA ILE A 2 -5.64 -23.18 -19.00
C ILE A 2 -5.84 -24.09 -17.77
N LYS A 3 -4.85 -24.84 -17.30
CA LYS A 3 -4.92 -25.64 -16.06
C LYS A 3 -5.03 -24.79 -14.79
N LEU A 4 -4.35 -23.65 -14.76
CA LEU A 4 -4.41 -22.63 -13.70
C LEU A 4 -5.85 -22.13 -13.54
N TYR A 5 -6.46 -21.81 -14.65
CA TYR A 5 -7.83 -21.32 -14.78
C TYR A 5 -8.88 -22.27 -14.13
N GLN A 6 -8.76 -23.57 -14.38
CA GLN A 6 -9.73 -24.55 -13.89
C GLN A 6 -9.65 -24.81 -12.38
N MET A 7 -8.49 -24.58 -11.76
CA MET A 7 -8.29 -24.80 -10.33
C MET A 7 -8.78 -23.62 -9.47
N MET A 8 -8.67 -22.38 -9.97
CA MET A 8 -9.10 -21.16 -9.25
C MET A 8 -10.60 -21.02 -9.14
N VAL A 9 -11.36 -21.59 -10.08
CA VAL A 9 -12.83 -21.42 -10.22
C VAL A 9 -13.62 -21.85 -8.97
N LYS A 10 -13.11 -22.76 -8.15
CA LYS A 10 -13.87 -23.37 -7.04
C LYS A 10 -14.02 -22.44 -5.81
N PHE A 11 -13.10 -21.49 -5.61
CA PHE A 11 -13.06 -20.63 -4.43
C PHE A 11 -13.21 -19.14 -4.76
N MET A 12 -13.55 -18.86 -5.99
CA MET A 12 -13.65 -17.50 -6.52
C MET A 12 -15.11 -17.08 -6.55
N ILE A 13 -15.36 -15.84 -6.14
CA ILE A 13 -16.69 -15.25 -6.29
C ILE A 13 -16.98 -15.10 -7.77
N ASN A 14 -18.03 -15.79 -8.24
CA ASN A 14 -18.52 -15.63 -9.60
C ASN A 14 -19.57 -14.53 -9.61
N ILE A 15 -19.18 -13.34 -10.11
CA ILE A 15 -20.05 -12.16 -10.11
C ILE A 15 -21.28 -12.39 -10.98
N ASN A 16 -21.19 -13.07 -12.13
CA ASN A 16 -22.37 -13.35 -12.95
C ASN A 16 -23.39 -14.22 -12.21
N LYS A 17 -22.91 -15.21 -11.45
CA LYS A 17 -23.76 -16.02 -10.59
C LYS A 17 -24.42 -15.16 -9.50
N TYR A 18 -23.65 -14.31 -8.85
CA TYR A 18 -24.14 -13.38 -7.85
C TYR A 18 -25.19 -12.41 -8.40
N LEU A 19 -24.95 -11.82 -9.58
CA LEU A 19 -25.91 -10.95 -10.27
C LEU A 19 -27.23 -11.66 -10.57
N LYS A 20 -27.16 -12.92 -11.04
CA LYS A 20 -28.35 -13.74 -11.32
C LYS A 20 -29.13 -14.08 -10.05
N GLU A 21 -28.45 -14.52 -9.01
CA GLU A 21 -29.08 -14.97 -7.76
C GLU A 21 -29.64 -13.80 -6.95
N LYS A 22 -28.93 -12.66 -6.91
CA LYS A 22 -29.27 -11.52 -6.06
C LYS A 22 -30.19 -10.52 -6.75
N PHE A 23 -29.92 -10.21 -8.01
CA PHE A 23 -30.64 -9.18 -8.77
C PHE A 23 -31.50 -9.74 -9.91
N ASN A 24 -31.58 -11.07 -10.06
CA ASN A 24 -32.24 -11.75 -11.15
C ASN A 24 -31.80 -11.26 -12.55
N TYR A 25 -30.53 -10.82 -12.65
CA TYR A 25 -29.94 -10.26 -13.84
C TYR A 25 -29.00 -11.26 -14.51
N ASN A 26 -29.19 -11.47 -15.82
CA ASN A 26 -28.28 -12.25 -16.64
C ASN A 26 -27.50 -11.31 -17.56
N TYR A 27 -26.24 -11.16 -17.33
CA TYR A 27 -25.36 -10.39 -18.20
C TYR A 27 -25.27 -11.04 -19.59
N THR A 28 -25.53 -10.24 -20.62
CA THR A 28 -25.59 -10.72 -22.02
C THR A 28 -24.33 -10.41 -22.83
N GLY A 29 -23.35 -9.75 -22.25
CA GLY A 29 -22.17 -9.21 -22.93
C GLY A 29 -22.33 -7.75 -23.36
N ASP A 30 -23.54 -7.19 -23.24
CA ASP A 30 -23.79 -5.77 -23.52
C ASP A 30 -23.37 -4.90 -22.31
N LYS A 31 -22.24 -4.19 -22.46
CA LYS A 31 -21.72 -3.31 -21.41
C LYS A 31 -22.63 -2.10 -21.17
N GLN A 32 -23.27 -1.58 -22.19
CA GLN A 32 -24.14 -0.41 -22.04
C GLN A 32 -25.39 -0.77 -21.24
N ASP A 33 -26.00 -1.94 -21.53
CA ASP A 33 -27.11 -2.46 -20.74
C ASP A 33 -26.68 -2.69 -19.29
N PHE A 34 -25.52 -3.31 -19.07
CA PHE A 34 -24.99 -3.56 -17.73
C PHE A 34 -24.79 -2.28 -16.91
N TYR A 35 -24.15 -1.27 -17.50
CA TYR A 35 -23.90 0.00 -16.80
C TYR A 35 -25.15 0.87 -16.60
N ASN A 36 -26.24 0.56 -17.27
CA ASN A 36 -27.52 1.23 -17.06
C ASN A 36 -28.37 0.61 -15.95
N GLN A 37 -27.90 -0.47 -15.29
CA GLN A 37 -28.65 -1.10 -14.20
C GLN A 37 -28.53 -0.29 -12.91
N ASP A 38 -29.63 -0.12 -12.18
CA ASP A 38 -29.70 0.64 -10.93
C ASP A 38 -28.77 0.13 -9.81
N PHE A 39 -28.37 -1.16 -9.89
CA PHE A 39 -27.44 -1.77 -8.94
C PHE A 39 -25.97 -1.70 -9.39
N ILE A 40 -25.66 -1.01 -10.47
CA ILE A 40 -24.31 -0.81 -11.00
C ILE A 40 -23.98 0.68 -11.00
N GLU A 41 -22.81 1.01 -10.48
CA GLU A 41 -22.21 2.33 -10.58
C GLU A 41 -20.81 2.20 -11.16
N PHE A 42 -20.58 2.82 -12.31
CA PHE A 42 -19.29 2.76 -12.98
C PHE A 42 -18.35 3.84 -12.49
N GLU A 43 -17.12 3.46 -12.13
CA GLU A 43 -16.09 4.39 -11.71
C GLU A 43 -15.19 4.74 -12.90
N GLY A 44 -15.56 5.82 -13.62
CA GLY A 44 -15.06 6.16 -14.96
C GLY A 44 -13.64 6.73 -15.06
N ASN A 45 -12.84 6.76 -14.00
CA ASN A 45 -11.54 7.46 -13.97
C ASN A 45 -10.30 6.54 -14.00
N GLY A 46 -10.45 5.23 -14.11
CA GLY A 46 -9.34 4.27 -14.10
C GLY A 46 -9.07 3.64 -15.47
N LYS A 47 -7.82 3.19 -15.71
CA LYS A 47 -7.46 2.35 -16.85
C LYS A 47 -8.08 0.94 -16.75
N ASP A 48 -8.51 0.55 -15.55
CA ASP A 48 -9.03 -0.77 -15.21
C ASP A 48 -10.55 -0.73 -15.15
N ALA A 49 -11.20 -1.84 -15.49
CA ALA A 49 -12.65 -1.97 -15.35
C ALA A 49 -13.00 -2.01 -13.85
N LEU A 50 -13.48 -0.88 -13.34
CA LEU A 50 -13.95 -0.71 -11.98
C LEU A 50 -15.45 -0.44 -12.00
N PHE A 51 -16.20 -1.20 -11.22
CA PHE A 51 -17.60 -0.90 -10.99
C PHE A 51 -18.01 -1.26 -9.56
N TRP A 52 -18.98 -0.53 -9.06
CA TRP A 52 -19.63 -0.80 -7.80
C TRP A 52 -20.88 -1.63 -8.00
N LEU A 53 -21.04 -2.67 -7.21
CA LEU A 53 -22.29 -3.40 -7.02
C LEU A 53 -23.01 -2.82 -5.82
N ILE A 54 -24.25 -2.40 -6.00
CA ILE A 54 -25.09 -1.82 -4.95
C ILE A 54 -26.13 -2.86 -4.54
N ASP A 55 -26.05 -3.34 -3.29
CA ASP A 55 -26.98 -4.31 -2.71
C ASP A 55 -27.63 -3.73 -1.45
N GLY A 56 -28.75 -3.08 -1.63
CA GLY A 56 -29.41 -2.34 -0.56
C GLY A 56 -28.52 -1.22 -0.01
N ASN A 57 -28.07 -1.35 1.23
CA ASN A 57 -27.15 -0.41 1.87
C ASN A 57 -25.67 -0.78 1.70
N ASP A 58 -25.38 -1.95 1.16
CA ASP A 58 -24.02 -2.44 0.95
C ASP A 58 -23.53 -2.12 -0.46
N ARG A 59 -22.27 -1.73 -0.54
CA ARG A 59 -21.57 -1.47 -1.81
C ARG A 59 -20.34 -2.36 -1.88
N TYR A 60 -20.11 -2.96 -3.04
CA TYR A 60 -18.98 -3.83 -3.31
C TYR A 60 -18.26 -3.35 -4.56
N LEU A 61 -16.97 -3.05 -4.42
CA LEU A 61 -16.13 -2.66 -5.55
C LEU A 61 -15.55 -3.89 -6.21
N PHE A 62 -15.79 -4.06 -7.52
CA PHE A 62 -15.01 -4.97 -8.34
C PHE A 62 -13.91 -4.22 -9.05
N LYS A 63 -12.67 -4.67 -8.86
CA LYS A 63 -11.47 -4.15 -9.52
C LYS A 63 -10.84 -5.25 -10.37
N LYS A 64 -10.79 -5.05 -11.69
CA LYS A 64 -10.07 -5.93 -12.62
C LYS A 64 -8.57 -5.91 -12.33
N ILE A 65 -7.91 -7.02 -12.55
CA ILE A 65 -6.46 -7.17 -12.40
C ILE A 65 -5.83 -7.46 -13.75
N ASP A 66 -4.91 -6.62 -14.20
CA ASP A 66 -4.25 -6.78 -15.50
C ASP A 66 -3.06 -7.75 -15.44
N ASN A 67 -2.28 -7.71 -14.38
CA ASN A 67 -1.11 -8.59 -14.14
C ASN A 67 -1.41 -9.54 -12.97
N TYR A 68 -2.43 -10.39 -13.16
CA TYR A 68 -3.14 -11.03 -12.09
C TYR A 68 -2.26 -11.77 -11.08
N GLU A 69 -1.22 -12.47 -11.49
CA GLU A 69 -0.46 -13.25 -10.51
C GLU A 69 0.25 -12.35 -9.50
N PHE A 70 1.01 -11.37 -9.96
CA PHE A 70 1.78 -10.48 -9.10
C PHE A 70 0.88 -9.60 -8.24
N ASN A 71 -0.12 -8.99 -8.84
CA ASN A 71 -1.04 -8.09 -8.16
C ASN A 71 -1.91 -8.83 -7.13
N ILE A 72 -2.33 -10.09 -7.43
CA ILE A 72 -3.06 -10.93 -6.48
C ILE A 72 -2.22 -11.16 -5.22
N TRP A 73 -0.99 -11.62 -5.39
CA TRP A 73 -0.14 -11.94 -4.26
C TRP A 73 0.25 -10.70 -3.46
N GLY A 74 0.57 -9.58 -4.13
CA GLY A 74 0.85 -8.31 -3.46
C GLY A 74 -0.30 -7.85 -2.58
N GLU A 75 -1.52 -7.84 -3.11
CA GLU A 75 -2.71 -7.39 -2.38
C GLU A 75 -3.07 -8.31 -1.21
N LEU A 76 -3.12 -9.64 -1.45
CA LEU A 76 -3.53 -10.60 -0.42
C LEU A 76 -2.50 -10.74 0.70
N LEU A 77 -1.20 -10.77 0.38
CA LEU A 77 -0.14 -10.82 1.39
C LEU A 77 -0.15 -9.56 2.24
N ALA A 78 -0.25 -8.38 1.62
CA ALA A 78 -0.32 -7.12 2.35
C ALA A 78 -1.57 -7.04 3.24
N MET A 79 -2.72 -7.55 2.77
CA MET A 79 -3.93 -7.65 3.58
C MET A 79 -3.73 -8.52 4.82
N GLU A 80 -3.14 -9.71 4.69
CA GLU A 80 -2.89 -10.60 5.83
C GLU A 80 -1.83 -10.00 6.79
N PHE A 81 -0.82 -9.32 6.26
CA PHE A 81 0.18 -8.59 7.06
C PHE A 81 -0.44 -7.44 7.85
N ALA A 82 -1.33 -6.65 7.21
CA ALA A 82 -2.04 -5.58 7.89
C ALA A 82 -2.91 -6.11 9.05
N LYS A 83 -3.63 -7.23 8.84
CA LYS A 83 -4.42 -7.89 9.87
C LYS A 83 -3.57 -8.35 11.05
N GLU A 84 -2.40 -8.94 10.78
CA GLU A 84 -1.50 -9.46 11.82
C GLU A 84 -0.98 -8.36 12.74
N VAL A 85 -0.68 -7.18 12.19
CA VAL A 85 -0.26 -6.01 13.00
C VAL A 85 -1.43 -5.19 13.54
N GLY A 86 -2.67 -5.62 13.31
CA GLY A 86 -3.87 -4.97 13.83
C GLY A 86 -4.25 -3.69 13.09
N PHE A 87 -3.91 -3.57 11.81
CA PHE A 87 -4.34 -2.43 10.99
C PHE A 87 -5.68 -2.73 10.32
N ASP A 88 -6.54 -1.73 10.30
CA ASP A 88 -7.72 -1.76 9.45
C ASP A 88 -7.26 -1.81 7.97
N CYS A 89 -7.74 -2.79 7.23
CA CYS A 89 -7.46 -2.93 5.81
C CYS A 89 -8.72 -3.31 5.03
N ALA A 90 -8.76 -2.93 3.76
CA ALA A 90 -9.78 -3.41 2.85
C ALA A 90 -9.70 -4.94 2.75
N ASN A 91 -10.84 -5.61 2.84
CA ASN A 91 -10.89 -7.07 2.76
C ASN A 91 -11.18 -7.49 1.33
N TYR A 92 -10.16 -8.03 0.67
CA TYR A 92 -10.24 -8.45 -0.72
C TYR A 92 -10.58 -9.92 -0.82
N GLU A 93 -11.55 -10.20 -1.70
CA GLU A 93 -11.88 -11.55 -2.12
C GLU A 93 -11.64 -11.68 -3.62
N PHE A 94 -11.01 -12.77 -4.02
CA PHE A 94 -10.73 -13.01 -5.42
C PHE A 94 -12.03 -13.32 -6.18
N ALA A 95 -12.23 -12.64 -7.31
CA ALA A 95 -13.48 -12.68 -8.05
C ALA A 95 -13.27 -12.80 -9.56
N LYS A 96 -14.30 -13.28 -10.23
CA LYS A 96 -14.40 -13.34 -11.69
C LYS A 96 -15.69 -12.71 -12.16
N PHE A 97 -15.57 -11.83 -13.16
CA PHE A 97 -16.68 -11.28 -13.92
C PHE A 97 -16.38 -11.49 -15.41
N GLU A 98 -17.22 -12.26 -16.12
CA GLU A 98 -16.95 -12.75 -17.47
C GLU A 98 -15.58 -13.46 -17.55
N ASP A 99 -14.72 -13.00 -18.46
CA ASP A 99 -13.33 -13.47 -18.60
C ASP A 99 -12.33 -12.61 -17.81
N MET A 100 -12.81 -11.61 -17.07
CA MET A 100 -12.00 -10.75 -16.24
C MET A 100 -11.82 -11.34 -14.85
N PHE A 101 -10.57 -11.43 -14.41
CA PHE A 101 -10.23 -11.72 -13.02
C PHE A 101 -10.02 -10.42 -12.26
N GLY A 102 -10.38 -10.44 -10.99
CA GLY A 102 -10.30 -9.26 -10.17
C GLY A 102 -10.44 -9.55 -8.69
N PHE A 103 -10.54 -8.48 -7.94
CA PHE A 103 -10.94 -8.51 -6.55
C PHE A 103 -12.33 -7.91 -6.39
N VAL A 104 -13.07 -8.44 -5.44
CA VAL A 104 -14.23 -7.76 -4.89
C VAL A 104 -13.92 -7.39 -3.43
N THR A 105 -14.28 -6.17 -3.05
CA THR A 105 -14.17 -5.71 -1.67
C THR A 105 -15.41 -4.95 -1.27
N LYS A 106 -15.91 -5.21 -0.04
CA LYS A 106 -17.00 -4.41 0.51
C LYS A 106 -16.50 -3.00 0.81
N SER A 107 -17.30 -1.99 0.50
CA SER A 107 -16.99 -0.61 0.88
C SER A 107 -16.80 -0.50 2.38
N PHE A 108 -15.70 0.12 2.78
CA PHE A 108 -15.44 0.48 4.18
C PHE A 108 -16.00 1.86 4.54
N VAL A 109 -16.69 2.51 3.61
CA VAL A 109 -17.38 3.80 3.77
C VAL A 109 -18.88 3.54 3.85
N ASN A 110 -19.54 3.99 4.90
CA ASN A 110 -20.97 3.87 5.07
C ASN A 110 -21.72 4.98 4.32
N ASN A 111 -23.05 4.87 4.17
CA ASN A 111 -23.88 5.83 3.41
C ASN A 111 -23.78 7.29 3.88
N ASN A 112 -23.45 7.52 5.17
CA ASN A 112 -23.31 8.86 5.75
C ASN A 112 -21.83 9.29 5.86
N GLU A 113 -20.92 8.54 5.28
CA GLU A 113 -19.49 8.79 5.30
C GLU A 113 -18.99 9.08 3.89
N SER A 114 -17.84 9.72 3.79
CA SER A 114 -17.12 9.90 2.52
C SER A 114 -15.63 9.65 2.72
N LEU A 115 -15.02 8.94 1.77
CA LEU A 115 -13.57 8.83 1.70
C LEU A 115 -13.04 10.12 1.07
N ILE A 116 -12.14 10.78 1.80
CA ILE A 116 -11.38 11.93 1.32
C ILE A 116 -9.94 11.45 1.17
N ASN A 117 -9.43 11.33 -0.04
CA ASN A 117 -8.05 10.92 -0.26
C ASN A 117 -7.07 11.97 0.28
N PHE A 118 -5.85 11.54 0.60
CA PHE A 118 -4.88 12.45 1.24
C PHE A 118 -4.46 13.62 0.36
N THR A 119 -4.57 13.49 -0.94
CA THR A 119 -4.45 14.61 -1.87
C THR A 119 -5.43 15.73 -1.56
N GLU A 120 -6.70 15.39 -1.40
CA GLU A 120 -7.74 16.36 -1.10
C GLU A 120 -7.61 16.89 0.33
N VAL A 121 -7.20 16.02 1.27
CA VAL A 121 -6.88 16.44 2.66
C VAL A 121 -5.79 17.52 2.66
N MET A 122 -4.71 17.30 1.91
CA MET A 122 -3.62 18.28 1.78
C MET A 122 -4.11 19.58 1.14
N GLN A 123 -4.80 19.50 0.01
CA GLN A 123 -5.34 20.69 -0.67
C GLN A 123 -6.24 21.54 0.22
N ARG A 124 -7.06 20.89 1.06
CA ARG A 124 -7.97 21.57 2.00
C ARG A 124 -7.28 22.11 3.24
N SER A 125 -6.08 21.61 3.57
CA SER A 125 -5.36 21.90 4.80
C SER A 125 -4.20 22.90 4.60
N ILE A 126 -3.71 23.06 3.38
CA ILE A 126 -2.67 24.03 3.06
C ILE A 126 -3.22 25.45 3.27
N ASN A 127 -2.48 26.25 4.03
CA ASN A 127 -2.78 27.63 4.34
C ASN A 127 -1.48 28.42 4.60
N ASP A 128 -1.60 29.69 4.94
CA ASP A 128 -0.50 30.63 5.20
C ASP A 128 0.39 30.26 6.42
N LYS A 129 -0.04 29.29 7.23
CA LYS A 129 0.77 28.74 8.35
C LYS A 129 1.76 27.69 7.89
N CYS A 130 1.63 27.17 6.67
CA CYS A 130 2.60 26.23 6.11
C CYS A 130 3.93 26.90 5.81
N SER A 131 5.02 26.16 5.92
CA SER A 131 6.36 26.67 5.60
C SER A 131 6.48 27.10 4.13
N LYS A 132 7.47 27.96 3.86
CA LYS A 132 7.80 28.36 2.50
C LYS A 132 8.07 27.15 1.59
N LYS A 133 8.73 26.10 2.12
CA LYS A 133 8.99 24.84 1.40
C LYS A 133 7.70 24.20 0.88
N ILE A 134 6.66 24.14 1.71
CA ILE A 134 5.35 23.60 1.30
C ILE A 134 4.68 24.55 0.29
N MET A 135 4.70 25.85 0.58
CA MET A 135 4.06 26.84 -0.28
C MET A 135 4.70 26.91 -1.67
N ASP A 136 6.03 26.79 -1.77
CA ASP A 136 6.72 26.76 -3.06
C ASP A 136 6.30 25.53 -3.89
N LYS A 137 6.12 24.37 -3.25
CA LYS A 137 5.60 23.15 -3.91
C LYS A 137 4.13 23.32 -4.38
N VAL A 138 3.31 24.05 -3.64
CA VAL A 138 1.90 24.34 -3.98
C VAL A 138 1.80 25.38 -5.09
N THR A 139 2.64 26.40 -5.07
CA THR A 139 2.65 27.47 -6.10
C THR A 139 2.97 26.89 -7.48
N ASP A 140 3.85 25.90 -7.55
CA ASP A 140 4.12 25.15 -8.78
C ASP A 140 2.88 24.38 -9.29
N ILE A 141 2.02 23.92 -8.39
CA ILE A 141 0.73 23.27 -8.72
C ILE A 141 -0.24 24.30 -9.32
N GLU A 142 -0.32 25.49 -8.75
CA GLU A 142 -1.24 26.57 -9.19
C GLU A 142 -0.79 27.26 -10.47
N SER A 143 0.52 27.38 -10.70
CA SER A 143 1.08 28.09 -11.84
C SER A 143 0.92 27.36 -13.18
N ASN A 144 0.48 26.10 -13.17
CA ASN A 144 0.28 25.30 -14.38
C ASN A 144 -1.17 24.78 -14.53
N PRO A 145 -2.16 25.68 -14.76
CA PRO A 145 -3.57 25.33 -14.86
C PRO A 145 -3.93 24.46 -16.07
N LYS A 146 -2.97 24.17 -16.98
CA LYS A 146 -3.20 23.33 -18.16
C LYS A 146 -2.97 21.84 -17.90
N ASN A 147 -2.37 21.48 -16.77
CA ASN A 147 -2.17 20.08 -16.37
C ASN A 147 -3.21 19.66 -15.32
N ILE A 148 -4.47 19.60 -15.74
CA ILE A 148 -5.62 19.23 -14.89
C ILE A 148 -5.65 17.73 -14.56
N ASN A 149 -4.71 16.94 -15.03
CA ASN A 149 -4.50 15.59 -14.52
C ASN A 149 -3.82 15.66 -13.15
N ASN A 150 -4.65 15.76 -12.12
CA ASN A 150 -4.26 15.84 -10.72
C ASN A 150 -3.13 14.85 -10.32
N ARG A 151 -3.05 13.66 -10.93
CA ARG A 151 -2.02 12.65 -10.68
C ARG A 151 -0.60 13.13 -11.04
N ASP A 152 -0.40 13.72 -12.20
CA ASP A 152 0.94 14.14 -12.67
C ASP A 152 1.51 15.30 -11.86
N ILE A 153 0.66 16.24 -11.46
CA ILE A 153 1.06 17.40 -10.67
C ILE A 153 1.53 16.95 -9.27
N LYS A 154 0.83 15.99 -8.63
CA LYS A 154 1.12 15.51 -7.28
C LYS A 154 2.43 14.72 -7.17
N VAL A 155 2.71 13.88 -8.14
CA VAL A 155 3.96 13.10 -8.19
C VAL A 155 5.15 14.01 -8.46
N LYS A 156 4.98 15.07 -9.27
CA LYS A 156 6.04 16.05 -9.57
C LYS A 156 6.31 17.03 -8.43
N SER A 157 5.30 17.37 -7.64
CA SER A 157 5.45 18.32 -6.52
C SER A 157 6.17 17.74 -5.29
N GLY A 158 6.33 16.42 -5.21
CA GLY A 158 7.03 15.77 -4.10
C GLY A 158 6.33 15.88 -2.74
N LEU A 159 5.06 16.24 -2.68
CA LEU A 159 4.27 16.31 -1.44
C LEU A 159 3.76 14.93 -0.98
N ASN A 160 4.55 13.90 -1.15
CA ASN A 160 4.19 12.54 -0.74
C ASN A 160 5.24 11.96 0.22
N ASN A 161 5.53 12.73 1.28
CA ASN A 161 6.39 12.25 2.35
C ASN A 161 5.80 12.59 3.73
N TYR A 162 6.19 11.80 4.73
CA TYR A 162 5.67 11.88 6.08
C TYR A 162 5.86 13.27 6.71
N LEU A 163 7.04 13.87 6.58
CA LEU A 163 7.35 15.16 7.22
C LEU A 163 6.50 16.29 6.63
N ASP A 164 6.40 16.39 5.30
CA ASP A 164 5.60 17.43 4.64
C ASP A 164 4.11 17.26 4.96
N ILE A 165 3.61 16.02 4.95
CA ILE A 165 2.21 15.73 5.30
C ILE A 165 1.94 16.08 6.78
N CYS A 166 2.84 15.73 7.70
CA CYS A 166 2.69 16.09 9.12
C CYS A 166 2.67 17.61 9.34
N GLU A 167 3.47 18.36 8.59
CA GLU A 167 3.44 19.82 8.64
C GLU A 167 2.09 20.37 8.18
N ILE A 168 1.57 19.89 7.04
CA ILE A 168 0.27 20.29 6.51
C ILE A 168 -0.86 19.97 7.50
N ILE A 169 -0.85 18.75 8.08
CA ILE A 169 -1.84 18.34 9.09
C ILE A 169 -1.76 19.23 10.34
N ASN A 170 -0.56 19.55 10.82
CA ASN A 170 -0.39 20.45 11.96
C ASN A 170 -0.94 21.86 11.69
N SER A 171 -0.76 22.37 10.48
CA SER A 171 -1.20 23.71 10.07
C SER A 171 -2.71 23.80 9.83
N SER A 172 -3.39 22.67 9.63
CA SER A 172 -4.83 22.66 9.34
C SER A 172 -5.67 23.21 10.49
N ASP A 173 -6.56 24.15 10.18
CA ASP A 173 -7.57 24.68 11.11
C ASP A 173 -8.88 23.84 11.11
N LYS A 174 -8.99 22.84 10.22
CA LYS A 174 -10.17 21.99 10.04
C LYS A 174 -10.13 20.73 10.89
N LEU A 175 -8.97 20.40 11.45
CA LEU A 175 -8.74 19.21 12.24
C LEU A 175 -8.55 19.59 13.71
N SER A 176 -9.24 18.91 14.60
CA SER A 176 -9.03 19.01 16.05
C SER A 176 -7.63 18.51 16.45
N ARG A 177 -7.20 18.84 17.65
CA ARG A 177 -5.91 18.38 18.18
C ARG A 177 -5.84 16.85 18.25
N GLU A 178 -6.91 16.21 18.68
CA GLU A 178 -7.04 14.77 18.82
C GLU A 178 -6.97 14.07 17.45
N GLU A 179 -7.67 14.62 16.46
CA GLU A 179 -7.62 14.10 15.09
C GLU A 179 -6.21 14.22 14.51
N LYS A 180 -5.51 15.35 14.70
CA LYS A 180 -4.12 15.53 14.25
C LYS A 180 -3.17 14.49 14.85
N ILE A 181 -3.31 14.19 16.16
CA ILE A 181 -2.52 13.16 16.84
C ILE A 181 -2.82 11.78 16.25
N THR A 182 -4.08 11.44 16.12
CA THR A 182 -4.53 10.15 15.59
C THR A 182 -4.07 9.95 14.14
N ILE A 183 -4.24 10.96 13.29
CA ILE A 183 -3.80 10.90 11.89
C ILE A 183 -2.29 10.69 11.80
N LYS A 184 -1.48 11.44 12.56
CA LYS A 184 -0.02 11.30 12.55
C LYS A 184 0.44 9.91 13.01
N LYS A 185 -0.19 9.36 14.05
CA LYS A 185 0.08 7.99 14.49
C LYS A 185 -0.20 6.97 13.39
N ASN A 186 -1.32 7.11 12.69
CA ASN A 186 -1.65 6.21 11.58
C ASN A 186 -0.70 6.40 10.37
N LEU A 187 -0.21 7.61 10.12
CA LEU A 187 0.81 7.86 9.11
C LEU A 187 2.15 7.20 9.47
N ILE A 188 2.53 7.17 10.76
CA ILE A 188 3.70 6.40 11.23
C ILE A 188 3.49 4.92 10.96
N ASN A 189 2.36 4.39 11.34
CA ASN A 189 2.01 2.98 11.11
C ASN A 189 2.06 2.64 9.61
N LEU A 190 1.49 3.48 8.75
CA LEU A 190 1.50 3.31 7.30
C LEU A 190 2.93 3.36 6.74
N LEU A 191 3.75 4.33 7.17
CA LEU A 191 5.14 4.44 6.74
C LEU A 191 5.95 3.19 7.11
N CYS A 192 5.82 2.71 8.35
CA CYS A 192 6.50 1.51 8.81
C CYS A 192 6.03 0.27 8.05
N PHE A 193 4.72 0.15 7.81
CA PHE A 193 4.14 -0.93 7.02
C PHE A 193 4.67 -0.92 5.58
N ASP A 194 4.67 0.22 4.91
CA ASP A 194 5.15 0.38 3.55
C ASP A 194 6.66 0.12 3.42
N LEU A 195 7.46 0.48 4.44
CA LEU A 195 8.88 0.14 4.51
C LEU A 195 9.09 -1.38 4.60
N ILE A 196 8.36 -2.07 5.47
CA ILE A 196 8.49 -3.52 5.68
C ILE A 196 7.98 -4.29 4.46
N THR A 197 6.85 -3.88 3.90
CA THR A 197 6.24 -4.54 2.73
C THR A 197 6.80 -4.04 1.40
N MET A 198 7.71 -3.07 1.41
CA MET A 198 8.29 -2.49 0.19
C MET A 198 7.23 -1.98 -0.79
N GLN A 199 6.22 -1.23 -0.28
CA GLN A 199 5.11 -0.73 -1.09
C GLN A 199 5.55 0.40 -2.03
N GLY A 200 5.49 0.13 -3.33
CA GLY A 200 5.98 1.06 -4.36
C GLY A 200 4.97 2.08 -4.88
N ASP A 201 3.68 1.94 -4.55
CA ASP A 201 2.59 2.75 -5.13
C ASP A 201 1.66 3.39 -4.08
N ARG A 202 2.16 3.69 -2.87
CA ARG A 202 1.40 4.43 -1.85
C ARG A 202 1.37 5.92 -2.15
N HIS A 203 0.77 6.33 -3.26
CA HIS A 203 0.54 7.75 -3.53
C HIS A 203 -0.66 8.29 -2.70
N PRO A 204 -0.80 9.61 -2.53
CA PRO A 204 -1.81 10.20 -1.64
C PRO A 204 -3.27 9.88 -1.97
N ASP A 205 -3.55 9.30 -3.14
CA ASP A 205 -4.89 8.82 -3.48
C ASP A 205 -5.14 7.38 -3.01
N ASN A 206 -4.09 6.63 -2.57
CA ASN A 206 -4.17 5.26 -2.07
C ASN A 206 -4.23 5.18 -0.53
N PHE A 207 -4.50 6.30 0.14
CA PHE A 207 -4.86 6.38 1.55
C PHE A 207 -5.63 7.68 1.80
N GLY A 208 -6.37 7.75 2.91
CA GLY A 208 -7.25 8.87 3.12
C GLY A 208 -7.82 8.96 4.51
N LEU A 209 -8.76 9.89 4.66
CA LEU A 209 -9.60 10.03 5.84
C LEU A 209 -11.04 9.70 5.49
N ILE A 210 -11.72 8.97 6.37
CA ILE A 210 -13.17 8.82 6.31
C ILE A 210 -13.77 9.97 7.12
N LYS A 211 -14.58 10.78 6.45
CA LYS A 211 -15.33 11.87 7.04
C LYS A 211 -16.73 11.42 7.38
N ASN A 212 -17.13 11.61 8.66
CA ASN A 212 -18.48 11.44 9.14
C ASN A 212 -18.91 12.75 9.81
N ASN A 213 -19.79 13.50 9.16
CA ASN A 213 -20.18 14.88 9.58
C ASN A 213 -18.94 15.77 9.75
N SER A 214 -18.58 16.10 11.02
CA SER A 214 -17.41 16.92 11.35
C SER A 214 -16.20 16.12 11.82
N ASN A 215 -16.32 14.79 11.95
CA ASN A 215 -15.26 13.94 12.48
C ASN A 215 -14.48 13.26 11.34
N TYR A 216 -13.18 13.08 11.57
CA TYR A 216 -12.27 12.40 10.65
C TYR A 216 -11.61 11.21 11.33
N LYS A 217 -11.60 10.06 10.67
CA LYS A 217 -10.79 8.89 11.04
C LYS A 217 -9.90 8.48 9.87
N PHE A 218 -8.78 7.84 10.14
CA PHE A 218 -7.92 7.28 9.08
C PHE A 218 -8.66 6.17 8.34
N SER A 219 -8.50 6.08 7.02
CA SER A 219 -9.11 5.00 6.24
C SER A 219 -8.41 3.67 6.52
N PRO A 220 -9.08 2.52 6.36
CA PRO A 220 -8.38 1.25 6.19
C PRO A 220 -7.31 1.34 5.12
N ILE A 221 -6.26 0.52 5.21
CA ILE A 221 -5.24 0.41 4.17
C ILE A 221 -5.85 -0.28 2.94
N PHE A 222 -5.66 0.28 1.76
CA PHE A 222 -6.18 -0.26 0.50
C PHE A 222 -5.19 -0.06 -0.64
N ASP A 223 -5.40 -0.78 -1.75
CA ASP A 223 -4.57 -0.72 -2.97
C ASP A 223 -3.10 -1.05 -2.71
N ASN A 224 -2.87 -2.28 -2.24
CA ASN A 224 -1.56 -2.77 -1.82
C ASN A 224 -0.89 -3.68 -2.86
N SER A 225 -1.42 -3.74 -4.08
CA SER A 225 -0.96 -4.67 -5.13
C SER A 225 0.52 -4.54 -5.49
N SER A 226 1.12 -3.37 -5.23
CA SER A 226 2.54 -3.09 -5.45
C SER A 226 3.45 -3.39 -4.26
N SER A 227 2.94 -4.07 -3.22
CA SER A 227 3.73 -4.51 -2.07
C SER A 227 4.71 -5.63 -2.45
N PHE A 228 5.67 -5.90 -1.57
CA PHE A 228 6.75 -6.91 -1.74
C PHE A 228 7.62 -6.68 -2.98
N GLY A 229 7.73 -5.41 -3.39
CA GLY A 229 8.50 -5.02 -4.57
C GLY A 229 7.87 -5.44 -5.91
N LEU A 230 6.56 -5.73 -5.92
CA LEU A 230 5.84 -6.22 -7.10
C LEU A 230 5.34 -5.11 -8.03
N GLY A 231 5.49 -3.84 -7.67
CA GLY A 231 5.05 -2.68 -8.46
C GLY A 231 5.90 -2.34 -9.69
N TYR A 232 6.79 -3.23 -10.14
CA TYR A 232 7.65 -2.97 -11.28
C TYR A 232 7.13 -3.60 -12.57
N PRO A 233 7.35 -2.96 -13.73
CA PRO A 233 7.11 -3.61 -15.01
C PRO A 233 8.04 -4.82 -15.20
N TYR A 234 7.58 -5.81 -15.99
CA TYR A 234 8.35 -7.01 -16.32
C TYR A 234 8.73 -7.90 -15.13
N MET A 235 7.84 -8.02 -14.12
CA MET A 235 8.11 -8.82 -12.93
C MET A 235 8.45 -10.27 -13.20
N GLU A 236 7.83 -10.92 -14.21
CA GLU A 236 8.14 -12.31 -14.57
C GLU A 236 9.62 -12.49 -14.95
N TRP A 237 10.14 -11.60 -15.81
CA TRP A 237 11.55 -11.59 -16.17
C TRP A 237 12.43 -11.26 -14.96
N ARG A 238 12.05 -10.26 -14.16
CA ARG A 238 12.79 -9.84 -12.95
C ARG A 238 12.92 -10.97 -11.93
N CYS A 239 11.85 -11.71 -11.66
CA CYS A 239 11.89 -12.85 -10.75
C CYS A 239 12.79 -13.98 -11.24
N SER A 240 12.79 -14.26 -12.55
CA SER A 240 13.63 -15.27 -13.17
C SER A 240 15.11 -14.86 -13.17
N GLU A 241 15.42 -13.60 -13.47
CA GLU A 241 16.77 -13.04 -13.41
C GLU A 241 17.32 -13.07 -11.98
N TYR A 242 16.53 -12.60 -11.02
CA TYR A 242 16.90 -12.60 -9.60
C TYR A 242 17.28 -14.00 -9.11
N ARG A 243 16.42 -15.00 -9.39
CA ARG A 243 16.70 -16.38 -9.01
C ARG A 243 17.97 -16.93 -9.66
N SER A 244 18.19 -16.64 -10.93
CA SER A 244 19.41 -17.06 -11.64
C SER A 244 20.65 -16.43 -11.02
N ASP A 245 20.63 -15.13 -10.78
CA ASP A 245 21.74 -14.40 -10.18
C ASP A 245 22.02 -14.91 -8.75
N PHE A 246 20.97 -15.13 -7.94
CA PHE A 246 21.08 -15.65 -6.58
C PHE A 246 21.71 -17.05 -6.53
N LEU A 247 21.32 -17.95 -7.41
CA LEU A 247 21.87 -19.30 -7.45
C LEU A 247 23.31 -19.37 -7.96
N ASN A 248 23.71 -18.39 -8.80
CA ASN A 248 25.05 -18.33 -9.38
C ASN A 248 26.06 -17.56 -8.51
N SER A 249 25.60 -16.68 -7.64
CA SER A 249 26.45 -15.93 -6.70
C SER A 249 26.48 -16.62 -5.34
N LYS A 250 27.67 -17.04 -4.89
CA LYS A 250 27.83 -17.67 -3.56
C LYS A 250 27.58 -16.70 -2.39
N TYR A 251 27.66 -15.38 -2.61
CA TYR A 251 27.44 -14.35 -1.59
C TYR A 251 27.04 -13.04 -2.27
N TYR A 252 25.84 -12.50 -1.97
CA TYR A 252 25.50 -11.14 -2.33
C TYR A 252 26.10 -10.17 -1.31
N THR A 253 26.90 -9.22 -1.79
CA THR A 253 27.24 -8.05 -1.00
C THR A 253 26.03 -7.10 -0.91
N VAL A 254 26.00 -6.23 0.10
CA VAL A 254 24.95 -5.20 0.25
C VAL A 254 24.84 -4.34 -1.04
N ASP A 255 25.97 -4.10 -1.73
CA ASP A 255 26.00 -3.30 -2.95
C ASP A 255 25.42 -4.04 -4.18
N GLU A 256 25.59 -5.35 -4.26
CA GLU A 256 24.94 -6.17 -5.30
C GLU A 256 23.44 -6.28 -5.05
N LEU A 257 23.05 -6.39 -3.78
CA LEU A 257 21.65 -6.37 -3.39
C LEU A 257 20.99 -5.02 -3.68
N LYS A 258 21.68 -3.89 -3.61
CA LYS A 258 21.14 -2.57 -3.98
C LYS A 258 20.58 -2.54 -5.41
N LYS A 259 21.10 -3.32 -6.34
CA LYS A 259 20.55 -3.48 -7.69
C LYS A 259 19.09 -3.94 -7.65
N TYR A 260 18.75 -4.84 -6.72
CA TYR A 260 17.41 -5.38 -6.54
C TYR A 260 16.63 -4.68 -5.44
N TYR A 261 17.32 -4.12 -4.44
CA TYR A 261 16.79 -3.52 -3.22
C TYR A 261 16.44 -2.05 -3.29
N ASN A 262 16.85 -1.38 -4.34
CA ASN A 262 16.63 0.06 -4.43
C ASN A 262 15.18 0.37 -4.80
N PHE A 263 14.23 -0.22 -4.03
CA PHE A 263 12.82 0.03 -4.20
C PHE A 263 12.51 1.49 -3.89
N LYS A 264 11.77 2.11 -4.80
CA LYS A 264 11.17 3.40 -4.58
C LYS A 264 9.89 3.22 -3.79
N LEU A 265 9.85 3.79 -2.61
CA LEU A 265 8.61 4.03 -1.88
C LEU A 265 7.88 5.20 -2.52
N ALA A 266 6.61 5.07 -2.77
CA ALA A 266 5.80 6.21 -3.16
C ALA A 266 5.55 7.12 -1.94
N PHE A 267 5.31 6.55 -0.75
CA PHE A 267 5.25 7.27 0.52
C PHE A 267 6.54 7.04 1.31
N SER A 268 7.29 8.10 1.62
CA SER A 268 8.60 8.06 2.26
C SER A 268 8.65 8.96 3.51
N TYR A 269 9.72 8.87 4.31
CA TYR A 269 9.89 9.70 5.48
C TYR A 269 10.11 11.18 5.13
N ASN A 270 10.98 11.42 4.16
CA ASN A 270 11.29 12.72 3.58
C ASN A 270 11.37 12.61 2.06
N ASP A 271 12.09 13.49 1.38
CA ASP A 271 12.25 13.42 -0.09
C ASP A 271 13.10 12.22 -0.57
N ASN A 272 13.70 11.44 0.35
CA ASN A 272 14.45 10.21 0.04
C ASN A 272 13.49 9.02 -0.15
N LYS A 273 13.25 8.67 -1.40
CA LYS A 273 12.21 7.70 -1.79
C LYS A 273 12.69 6.24 -1.81
N HIS A 274 13.99 5.99 -1.76
CA HIS A 274 14.49 4.62 -1.72
C HIS A 274 14.40 4.06 -0.30
N VAL A 275 14.02 2.79 -0.15
CA VAL A 275 13.84 2.13 1.16
C VAL A 275 15.06 2.33 2.05
N ILE A 276 16.27 2.11 1.52
CA ILE A 276 17.53 2.26 2.28
C ILE A 276 17.70 3.71 2.75
N ASP A 277 17.60 4.67 1.84
CA ASP A 277 17.81 6.08 2.15
C ASP A 277 16.71 6.64 3.07
N CYS A 278 15.48 6.13 2.92
CA CYS A 278 14.37 6.46 3.78
C CYS A 278 14.63 5.97 5.21
N LEU A 279 15.07 4.74 5.39
CA LEU A 279 15.41 4.17 6.70
C LEU A 279 16.59 4.90 7.34
N ASP A 280 17.66 5.16 6.60
CA ASP A 280 18.81 5.93 7.10
C ASP A 280 18.38 7.34 7.55
N SER A 281 17.44 7.97 6.84
CA SER A 281 16.89 9.28 7.23
C SER A 281 16.05 9.22 8.51
N ILE A 282 15.26 8.14 8.70
CA ILE A 282 14.50 7.90 9.94
C ILE A 282 15.44 7.75 11.13
N ILE A 283 16.50 6.94 10.96
CA ILE A 283 17.50 6.70 12.00
C ILE A 283 18.25 7.98 12.36
N ALA A 284 18.65 8.76 11.36
CA ALA A 284 19.34 10.04 11.56
C ALA A 284 18.43 11.10 12.23
N GLY A 285 17.12 11.05 11.93
CA GLY A 285 16.11 11.94 12.50
C GLY A 285 15.72 11.63 13.94
N ASP A 286 16.18 10.50 14.50
CA ASP A 286 15.95 10.04 15.88
C ASP A 286 14.48 10.02 16.31
N ASN A 287 13.58 9.66 15.38
CA ASN A 287 12.15 9.58 15.68
C ASN A 287 11.83 8.26 16.41
N LEU A 288 11.83 8.32 17.75
CA LEU A 288 11.64 7.15 18.60
C LEU A 288 10.29 6.43 18.36
N GLU A 289 9.24 7.16 18.00
CA GLU A 289 7.94 6.56 17.75
C GLU A 289 7.96 5.69 16.46
N ILE A 290 8.58 6.18 15.39
CA ILE A 290 8.76 5.41 14.16
C ILE A 290 9.65 4.19 14.41
N LEU A 291 10.77 4.37 15.11
CA LEU A 291 11.73 3.29 15.38
C LEU A 291 11.11 2.18 16.22
N SER A 292 10.42 2.53 17.31
CA SER A 292 9.73 1.54 18.15
C SER A 292 8.59 0.84 17.43
N THR A 293 7.94 1.52 16.48
CA THR A 293 6.89 0.91 15.65
C THR A 293 7.49 -0.06 14.65
N LEU A 294 8.59 0.30 13.99
CA LEU A 294 9.32 -0.59 13.08
C LEU A 294 9.81 -1.85 13.79
N GLU A 295 10.43 -1.70 14.97
CA GLU A 295 10.90 -2.82 15.78
C GLU A 295 9.78 -3.81 16.08
N LYS A 296 8.66 -3.33 16.65
CA LYS A 296 7.48 -4.16 16.95
C LYS A 296 6.94 -4.88 15.73
N MET A 297 6.83 -4.19 14.59
CA MET A 297 6.35 -4.81 13.36
C MET A 297 7.32 -5.86 12.82
N CYS A 298 8.64 -5.61 12.89
CA CYS A 298 9.66 -6.58 12.48
C CYS A 298 9.67 -7.85 13.31
N ASP A 299 9.26 -7.78 14.57
CA ASP A 299 9.14 -8.96 15.44
C ASP A 299 7.89 -9.80 15.11
N ILE A 300 6.78 -9.14 14.80
CA ILE A 300 5.51 -9.79 14.44
C ILE A 300 5.60 -10.37 13.01
N LEU A 301 6.03 -9.57 12.06
CA LEU A 301 6.07 -9.91 10.64
C LEU A 301 7.39 -10.60 10.28
N SER A 302 7.60 -11.80 10.80
CA SER A 302 8.78 -12.62 10.53
C SER A 302 8.75 -13.25 9.12
N VAL A 303 9.89 -13.80 8.68
CA VAL A 303 9.95 -14.58 7.43
C VAL A 303 9.07 -15.82 7.53
N ASP A 304 9.08 -16.51 8.69
CA ASP A 304 8.21 -17.67 8.94
C ASP A 304 6.72 -17.29 8.82
N PHE A 305 6.33 -16.08 9.28
CA PHE A 305 4.98 -15.57 9.10
C PHE A 305 4.63 -15.42 7.62
N LEU A 306 5.53 -14.86 6.81
CA LEU A 306 5.34 -14.73 5.36
C LEU A 306 5.17 -16.10 4.69
N GLU A 307 6.06 -17.06 4.96
CA GLU A 307 6.01 -18.40 4.38
C GLU A 307 4.71 -19.14 4.75
N ASN A 308 4.32 -19.08 6.01
CA ASN A 308 3.05 -19.64 6.49
C ASN A 308 1.85 -18.97 5.84
N THR A 309 1.89 -17.65 5.67
CA THR A 309 0.83 -16.88 5.00
C THR A 309 0.69 -17.28 3.53
N ILE A 310 1.81 -17.41 2.80
CA ILE A 310 1.80 -17.91 1.43
C ILE A 310 1.18 -19.31 1.37
N ALA A 311 1.61 -20.24 2.22
CA ALA A 311 1.09 -21.59 2.23
C ALA A 311 -0.41 -21.66 2.53
N ASN A 312 -0.89 -20.83 3.46
CA ASN A 312 -2.31 -20.73 3.81
C ASN A 312 -3.14 -20.15 2.64
N LEU A 313 -2.64 -19.11 1.99
CA LEU A 313 -3.29 -18.51 0.82
C LEU A 313 -3.31 -19.47 -0.37
N GLU A 314 -2.21 -20.17 -0.65
CA GLU A 314 -2.15 -21.22 -1.68
C GLU A 314 -3.22 -22.30 -1.45
N LYS A 315 -3.38 -22.74 -0.19
CA LYS A 315 -4.41 -23.70 0.20
C LYS A 315 -5.82 -23.12 0.06
N LYS A 316 -6.04 -21.90 0.55
CA LYS A 316 -7.35 -21.22 0.49
C LYS A 316 -7.80 -20.96 -0.93
N LEU A 317 -6.89 -20.52 -1.80
CA LEU A 317 -7.19 -20.23 -3.21
C LEU A 317 -7.20 -21.48 -4.09
N ASN A 318 -6.69 -22.61 -3.59
CA ASN A 318 -6.37 -23.81 -4.38
C ASN A 318 -5.51 -23.45 -5.61
N PHE A 319 -4.57 -22.54 -5.40
CA PHE A 319 -3.70 -21.98 -6.43
C PHE A 319 -2.30 -21.77 -5.87
N LYS A 320 -1.30 -22.32 -6.55
CA LYS A 320 0.10 -22.18 -6.13
C LYS A 320 0.73 -20.95 -6.78
N MET A 321 1.47 -20.20 -5.98
CA MET A 321 2.32 -19.14 -6.47
C MET A 321 3.39 -19.72 -7.40
N ASN A 322 3.74 -18.98 -8.46
CA ASN A 322 4.86 -19.35 -9.32
C ASN A 322 6.15 -19.46 -8.49
N ASP A 323 6.94 -20.52 -8.70
CA ASP A 323 8.14 -20.79 -7.89
C ASP A 323 9.18 -19.65 -7.95
N ASN A 324 9.34 -18.99 -9.09
CA ASN A 324 10.27 -17.85 -9.20
C ASN A 324 9.75 -16.64 -8.44
N LEU A 325 8.44 -16.40 -8.51
CA LEU A 325 7.79 -15.32 -7.75
C LEU A 325 7.89 -15.58 -6.24
N LYS A 326 7.60 -16.80 -5.82
CA LYS A 326 7.70 -17.22 -4.41
C LYS A 326 9.12 -17.04 -3.88
N PHE A 327 10.11 -17.53 -4.64
CA PHE A 327 11.52 -17.36 -4.33
C PHE A 327 11.90 -15.88 -4.22
N TYR A 328 11.47 -15.05 -5.18
CA TYR A 328 11.72 -13.62 -5.18
C TYR A 328 11.13 -12.95 -3.94
N ILE A 329 9.84 -13.15 -3.66
CA ILE A 329 9.15 -12.50 -2.52
C ILE A 329 9.83 -12.86 -1.20
N ILE A 330 10.07 -14.16 -0.93
CA ILE A 330 10.64 -14.61 0.34
C ILE A 330 12.03 -14.01 0.55
N ASN A 331 12.91 -14.15 -0.43
CA ASN A 331 14.28 -13.66 -0.28
C ASN A 331 14.36 -12.13 -0.19
N MET A 332 13.58 -11.42 -1.01
CA MET A 332 13.54 -9.96 -0.97
C MET A 332 13.02 -9.45 0.37
N TYR A 333 11.99 -10.10 0.89
CA TYR A 333 11.43 -9.78 2.19
C TYR A 333 12.42 -10.06 3.34
N GLU A 334 13.03 -11.24 3.34
CA GLU A 334 14.06 -11.62 4.33
C GLU A 334 15.20 -10.61 4.38
N HIS A 335 15.70 -10.25 3.25
CA HIS A 335 16.76 -9.25 3.16
C HIS A 335 16.32 -7.88 3.67
N ASN A 336 15.15 -7.40 3.26
CA ASN A 336 14.62 -6.12 3.73
C ASN A 336 14.47 -6.12 5.25
N LEU A 337 13.87 -7.17 5.80
CA LEU A 337 13.68 -7.32 7.24
C LEU A 337 15.01 -7.36 8.01
N ASN A 338 15.99 -8.13 7.50
CA ASN A 338 17.32 -8.21 8.11
C ASN A 338 18.05 -6.87 8.05
N TYR A 339 17.92 -6.13 6.94
CA TYR A 339 18.50 -4.78 6.83
C TYR A 339 17.89 -3.82 7.85
N ILE A 340 16.56 -3.79 7.99
CA ILE A 340 15.87 -2.97 8.98
C ILE A 340 16.36 -3.31 10.40
N LYS A 341 16.37 -4.60 10.78
CA LYS A 341 16.84 -5.07 12.10
C LYS A 341 18.30 -4.71 12.37
N MET A 342 19.17 -4.87 11.37
CA MET A 342 20.57 -4.49 11.48
C MET A 342 20.71 -3.00 11.82
N LYS A 343 19.99 -2.14 11.11
CA LYS A 343 20.04 -0.69 11.31
C LYS A 343 19.49 -0.25 12.66
N LEU A 344 18.42 -0.88 13.13
CA LEU A 344 17.87 -0.63 14.47
C LEU A 344 18.90 -1.00 15.56
N ASN A 345 19.53 -2.18 15.45
CA ASN A 345 20.57 -2.64 16.39
C ASN A 345 21.81 -1.73 16.40
N GLU A 346 22.28 -1.24 15.24
CA GLU A 346 23.43 -0.31 15.17
C GLU A 346 23.16 0.97 15.93
N LYS A 347 21.92 1.46 15.93
CA LYS A 347 21.52 2.65 16.67
C LYS A 347 21.54 2.42 18.18
N ASP A 348 20.99 1.30 18.65
CA ASP A 348 20.95 0.97 20.08
C ASP A 348 22.36 0.85 20.66
N MET A 349 23.28 0.22 19.91
CA MET A 349 24.68 0.16 20.30
C MET A 349 25.32 1.55 20.45
N LYS A 350 25.05 2.49 19.52
CA LYS A 350 25.58 3.85 19.60
C LYS A 350 25.05 4.62 20.81
N ASN A 351 23.78 4.47 21.13
CA ASN A 351 23.16 5.10 22.30
C ASN A 351 23.78 4.58 23.61
N ASN A 352 23.95 3.27 23.75
CA ASN A 352 24.56 2.62 24.92
C ASN A 352 26.02 3.04 25.11
N TYR A 353 26.81 3.19 24.03
CA TYR A 353 28.20 3.68 24.10
C TYR A 353 28.28 5.19 24.46
N GLY A 354 27.30 5.98 24.02
CA GLY A 354 27.20 7.40 24.35
C GLY A 354 26.93 7.63 25.84
N GLU A 355 26.01 6.89 26.44
CA GLU A 355 25.68 6.96 27.86
C GLU A 355 26.82 6.49 28.75
N SER A 356 27.56 5.42 28.37
CA SER A 356 28.69 4.92 29.12
C SER A 356 29.87 5.90 29.19
N LYS A 357 30.06 6.76 28.17
CA LYS A 357 31.07 7.81 28.15
C LYS A 357 30.69 9.03 29.02
N ASN A 358 29.38 9.35 29.08
CA ASN A 358 28.91 10.45 29.93
C ASN A 358 28.94 10.10 31.42
N ASN A 359 28.65 8.85 31.77
CA ASN A 359 28.72 8.35 33.16
C ASN A 359 30.15 8.18 33.67
N ARG A 360 31.18 8.24 32.82
CA ARG A 360 32.62 8.23 33.24
C ARG A 360 33.21 9.60 33.40
N LYS A 361 32.44 10.67 33.16
CA LYS A 361 32.89 12.07 33.32
C LYS A 361 32.28 12.76 34.55
N LEU A 362 31.50 12.06 35.35
CA LEU A 362 31.01 12.45 36.68
C LEU A 362 31.78 11.66 37.74
#